data_03c862152d14686054fafd5f6dd08de7
#
_entry.id   03c862152d14686054fafd5f6dd08de7
#
_cell.length_a   1.000
_cell.length_b   1.000
_cell.length_c   1.000
_cell.angle_alpha   90.00
_cell.angle_beta   90.00
_cell.angle_gamma   90.00
#
_symmetry.space_group_name_H-M   'P 1'
#
loop_
_entity.id
_entity.type
_entity.pdbx_description
1 polymer ?
#
loop_
_entity_poly.entity_id
_entity_poly.type
_entity_poly.pdbx_seq_one_letter_code
_entity_poly.pdbx_strand_id
1 'polypeptide(L)'
;MEIKENLMLINDIALPKPSSGDLRGRQSVRATFKLSAQAIGILSIVSVHLGIKQKSIFDHLMEDGQSLTIIAQEVDLAQVNALERIQKTFVISRKTLLALEAASKQFNTSRDVLVELSIQRLLSIIYREQEKHEKRKKILNEISYFLDQGAALLEEFETDLGKDDPVSAEFKRAIEVLTAARTHIGTFVVKGQMIERFDV
;
A
#
# COMPACT_ATOMS: atom_id res chain seq x y z
N MET A 1 19.18 -40.86 13.34
CA MET A 1 17.89 -41.46 13.71
C MET A 1 16.84 -40.38 14.02
N GLU A 2 17.20 -39.26 14.63
CA GLU A 2 16.31 -38.12 14.98
C GLU A 2 15.62 -37.42 13.80
N ILE A 3 16.26 -37.32 12.62
CA ILE A 3 15.67 -36.62 11.46
C ILE A 3 14.45 -37.39 10.88
N LYS A 4 14.45 -38.73 10.96
CA LYS A 4 13.32 -39.52 10.49
C LYS A 4 12.11 -39.50 11.43
N GLU A 5 12.34 -39.40 12.74
CA GLU A 5 11.26 -39.26 13.73
C GLU A 5 10.57 -37.90 13.67
N ASN A 6 11.33 -36.81 13.46
CA ASN A 6 10.75 -35.46 13.24
C ASN A 6 9.92 -35.36 11.95
N LEU A 7 10.27 -36.09 10.90
CA LEU A 7 9.46 -36.12 9.67
C LEU A 7 8.14 -36.93 9.86
N MET A 8 8.10 -37.92 10.75
CA MET A 8 6.88 -38.66 11.07
C MET A 8 5.88 -37.82 11.89
N LEU A 9 6.36 -36.99 12.81
CA LEU A 9 5.51 -36.10 13.63
C LEU A 9 4.83 -35.00 12.80
N ILE A 10 5.43 -34.56 11.68
CA ILE A 10 4.83 -33.57 10.78
C ILE A 10 3.69 -34.17 9.92
N ASN A 11 3.70 -35.46 9.69
CA ASN A 11 2.65 -36.17 8.91
C ASN A 11 1.32 -36.34 9.66
N ASP A 12 1.30 -36.25 10.98
CA ASP A 12 0.08 -36.37 11.80
C ASP A 12 -0.62 -35.01 12.05
N ILE A 13 0.01 -33.89 11.69
CA ILE A 13 -0.66 -32.59 11.65
C ILE A 13 -1.42 -32.53 10.32
N ALA A 14 -2.75 -32.46 10.37
CA ALA A 14 -3.62 -32.32 9.19
C ALA A 14 -3.43 -30.95 8.49
N LEU A 15 -2.22 -30.66 8.05
CA LEU A 15 -1.94 -29.51 7.20
C LEU A 15 -2.46 -29.81 5.79
N PRO A 16 -3.16 -28.87 5.14
CA PRO A 16 -3.61 -29.05 3.75
C PRO A 16 -2.37 -29.28 2.88
N LYS A 17 -2.30 -30.46 2.26
CA LYS A 17 -1.18 -30.82 1.37
C LYS A 17 -1.20 -29.89 0.16
N PRO A 18 -0.09 -29.21 -0.18
CA PRO A 18 -0.05 -28.38 -1.36
C PRO A 18 -0.31 -29.24 -2.61
N SER A 19 -1.35 -28.91 -3.35
CA SER A 19 -1.67 -29.59 -4.59
C SER A 19 -0.82 -29.05 -5.75
N SER A 20 -0.57 -29.88 -6.76
CA SER A 20 0.09 -29.40 -7.99
C SER A 20 -0.73 -28.31 -8.70
N GLY A 21 -2.06 -28.29 -8.48
CA GLY A 21 -2.97 -27.25 -8.94
C GLY A 21 -2.68 -25.89 -8.29
N ASP A 22 -2.47 -25.87 -6.96
CA ASP A 22 -2.14 -24.64 -6.22
C ASP A 22 -0.80 -24.04 -6.66
N LEU A 23 0.20 -24.90 -6.91
CA LEU A 23 1.50 -24.46 -7.41
C LEU A 23 1.40 -23.88 -8.83
N ARG A 24 0.63 -24.50 -9.71
CA ARG A 24 0.38 -24.02 -11.07
C ARG A 24 -0.44 -22.72 -11.08
N GLY A 25 -1.40 -22.57 -10.19
CA GLY A 25 -2.21 -21.36 -10.04
C GLY A 25 -1.39 -20.12 -9.67
N ARG A 26 -0.28 -20.28 -8.95
CA ARG A 26 0.64 -19.21 -8.54
C ARG A 26 1.63 -18.80 -9.63
N GLN A 27 1.71 -19.52 -10.77
CA GLN A 27 2.56 -19.13 -11.88
C GLN A 27 2.19 -17.73 -12.39
N SER A 28 3.20 -16.92 -12.65
CA SER A 28 3.03 -15.59 -13.23
C SER A 28 2.78 -15.69 -14.73
N VAL A 29 1.77 -14.98 -15.18
CA VAL A 29 1.43 -14.84 -16.61
C VAL A 29 1.37 -13.36 -16.96
N ARG A 30 1.61 -13.04 -18.23
CA ARG A 30 1.39 -11.68 -18.75
C ARG A 30 -0.04 -11.59 -19.29
N ALA A 31 -0.78 -10.58 -18.83
CA ALA A 31 -2.12 -10.28 -19.32
C ALA A 31 -2.19 -8.79 -19.69
N THR A 32 -2.85 -8.51 -20.80
CA THR A 32 -3.01 -7.16 -21.32
C THR A 32 -4.45 -6.72 -21.12
N PHE A 33 -4.63 -5.51 -20.58
CA PHE A 33 -5.93 -4.89 -20.32
C PHE A 33 -5.96 -3.49 -20.93
N LYS A 34 -7.16 -3.03 -21.29
CA LYS A 34 -7.44 -1.65 -21.68
C LYS A 34 -8.04 -0.94 -20.46
N LEU A 35 -7.27 -0.08 -19.83
CA LEU A 35 -7.61 0.62 -18.58
C LEU A 35 -7.51 2.12 -18.77
N SER A 36 -8.24 2.89 -17.96
CA SER A 36 -8.09 4.34 -17.90
C SER A 36 -6.71 4.74 -17.37
N ALA A 37 -6.25 5.92 -17.74
CA ALA A 37 -5.03 6.48 -17.18
C ALA A 37 -5.11 6.60 -15.64
N GLN A 38 -6.31 6.92 -15.13
CA GLN A 38 -6.61 7.00 -13.71
C GLN A 38 -6.41 5.64 -13.01
N ALA A 39 -7.00 4.55 -13.51
CA ALA A 39 -6.84 3.21 -12.91
C ALA A 39 -5.37 2.76 -12.89
N ILE A 40 -4.63 3.05 -13.97
CA ILE A 40 -3.20 2.78 -14.04
C ILE A 40 -2.43 3.58 -12.98
N GLY A 41 -2.79 4.85 -12.78
CA GLY A 41 -2.23 5.72 -11.74
C GLY A 41 -2.51 5.21 -10.34
N ILE A 42 -3.77 4.88 -10.03
CA ILE A 42 -4.20 4.29 -8.74
C ILE A 42 -3.34 3.08 -8.38
N LEU A 43 -3.23 2.13 -9.30
CA LEU A 43 -2.47 0.90 -9.05
C LEU A 43 -0.99 1.17 -8.80
N SER A 44 -0.40 2.12 -9.54
CA SER A 44 0.99 2.50 -9.40
C SER A 44 1.26 3.17 -8.05
N ILE A 45 0.41 4.12 -7.65
CA ILE A 45 0.54 4.87 -6.40
C ILE A 45 0.36 3.95 -5.20
N VAL A 46 -0.69 3.13 -5.18
CA VAL A 46 -0.93 2.17 -4.08
C VAL A 46 0.22 1.18 -3.96
N SER A 47 0.75 0.70 -5.10
CA SER A 47 1.90 -0.21 -5.13
C SER A 47 3.14 0.41 -4.47
N VAL A 48 3.49 1.63 -4.84
CA VAL A 48 4.68 2.33 -4.31
C VAL A 48 4.46 2.73 -2.85
N HIS A 49 3.29 3.28 -2.53
CA HIS A 49 2.98 3.77 -1.19
C HIS A 49 2.97 2.65 -0.14
N LEU A 50 2.35 1.51 -0.46
CA LEU A 50 2.30 0.36 0.45
C LEU A 50 3.55 -0.54 0.36
N GLY A 51 4.47 -0.29 -0.58
CA GLY A 51 5.62 -1.16 -0.83
C GLY A 51 5.23 -2.57 -1.33
N ILE A 52 4.06 -2.70 -1.96
CA ILE A 52 3.49 -3.97 -2.43
C ILE A 52 3.65 -4.06 -3.95
N LYS A 53 4.06 -5.21 -4.46
CA LYS A 53 4.14 -5.42 -5.92
C LYS A 53 2.76 -5.32 -6.57
N GLN A 54 2.65 -4.67 -7.73
CA GLN A 54 1.40 -4.57 -8.50
C GLN A 54 0.74 -5.93 -8.73
N LYS A 55 1.54 -6.98 -8.99
CA LYS A 55 1.04 -8.36 -9.09
C LYS A 55 0.24 -8.78 -7.86
N SER A 56 0.77 -8.53 -6.66
CA SER A 56 0.11 -8.91 -5.41
C SER A 56 -1.18 -8.13 -5.18
N ILE A 57 -1.22 -6.86 -5.58
CA ILE A 57 -2.45 -6.05 -5.53
C ILE A 57 -3.49 -6.62 -6.48
N PHE A 58 -3.12 -6.94 -7.72
CA PHE A 58 -4.00 -7.59 -8.70
C PHE A 58 -4.56 -8.90 -8.15
N ASP A 59 -3.67 -9.77 -7.68
CA ASP A 59 -4.07 -11.08 -7.15
C ASP A 59 -5.06 -10.90 -6.00
N HIS A 60 -4.81 -9.97 -5.07
CA HIS A 60 -5.69 -9.70 -3.95
C HIS A 60 -7.08 -9.16 -4.38
N LEU A 61 -7.10 -8.20 -5.32
CA LEU A 61 -8.35 -7.59 -5.79
C LEU A 61 -9.26 -8.60 -6.53
N MET A 62 -8.66 -9.56 -7.23
CA MET A 62 -9.36 -10.50 -8.11
C MET A 62 -9.57 -11.88 -7.48
N GLU A 63 -8.94 -12.20 -6.36
CA GLU A 63 -9.16 -13.46 -5.63
C GLU A 63 -10.49 -13.48 -4.89
N ASP A 64 -11.04 -12.31 -4.57
CA ASP A 64 -12.35 -12.17 -3.95
C ASP A 64 -13.47 -12.28 -5.01
N GLY A 65 -13.89 -13.51 -5.26
CA GLY A 65 -14.97 -13.80 -6.22
C GLY A 65 -16.31 -13.14 -5.86
N GLN A 66 -16.60 -12.89 -4.58
CA GLN A 66 -17.80 -12.17 -4.15
C GLN A 66 -17.76 -10.72 -4.60
N SER A 67 -16.64 -10.04 -4.41
CA SER A 67 -16.43 -8.68 -4.89
C SER A 67 -16.54 -8.57 -6.40
N LEU A 68 -15.97 -9.51 -7.16
CA LEU A 68 -16.14 -9.52 -8.62
C LEU A 68 -17.59 -9.70 -9.05
N THR A 69 -18.35 -10.53 -8.33
CA THR A 69 -19.78 -10.71 -8.56
C THR A 69 -20.57 -9.43 -8.35
N ILE A 70 -20.36 -8.76 -7.22
CA ILE A 70 -21.02 -7.48 -6.90
C ILE A 70 -20.67 -6.43 -7.95
N ILE A 71 -19.39 -6.28 -8.28
CA ILE A 71 -18.93 -5.35 -9.32
C ILE A 71 -19.65 -5.63 -10.65
N ALA A 72 -19.71 -6.90 -11.07
CA ALA A 72 -20.31 -7.26 -12.34
C ALA A 72 -21.84 -7.04 -12.41
N GLN A 73 -22.52 -7.07 -11.26
CA GLN A 73 -23.97 -6.82 -11.15
C GLN A 73 -24.33 -5.34 -11.09
N GLU A 74 -23.48 -4.51 -10.48
CA GLU A 74 -23.73 -3.08 -10.24
C GLU A 74 -23.14 -2.16 -11.32
N VAL A 75 -22.50 -2.72 -12.35
CA VAL A 75 -21.79 -1.96 -13.37
C VAL A 75 -22.73 -1.09 -14.22
N ASP A 76 -22.54 0.21 -14.15
CA ASP A 76 -22.99 1.12 -15.20
C ASP A 76 -22.02 1.10 -16.39
N LEU A 77 -22.29 0.22 -17.35
CA LEU A 77 -21.45 0.05 -18.53
C LEU A 77 -21.32 1.33 -19.36
N ALA A 78 -22.29 2.25 -19.29
CA ALA A 78 -22.25 3.49 -20.03
C ALA A 78 -21.14 4.42 -19.52
N GLN A 79 -21.00 4.55 -18.21
CA GLN A 79 -19.94 5.36 -17.60
C GLN A 79 -18.55 4.80 -17.89
N VAL A 80 -18.40 3.47 -17.77
CA VAL A 80 -17.08 2.83 -17.96
C VAL A 80 -16.66 2.85 -19.43
N ASN A 81 -17.60 2.78 -20.37
CA ASN A 81 -17.30 2.82 -21.82
C ASN A 81 -16.95 4.22 -22.33
N ALA A 82 -17.33 5.28 -21.61
CA ALA A 82 -16.99 6.66 -21.95
C ALA A 82 -15.53 7.03 -21.63
N LEU A 83 -14.81 6.21 -20.86
CA LEU A 83 -13.43 6.49 -20.49
C LEU A 83 -12.46 6.20 -21.65
N GLU A 84 -11.53 7.14 -21.89
CA GLU A 84 -10.38 6.88 -22.74
C GLU A 84 -9.48 5.83 -22.09
N ARG A 85 -9.15 4.77 -22.84
CA ARG A 85 -8.44 3.61 -22.33
C ARG A 85 -7.11 3.37 -23.03
N ILE A 86 -6.10 3.07 -22.24
CA ILE A 86 -4.75 2.77 -22.66
C ILE A 86 -4.51 1.27 -22.50
N GLN A 87 -3.91 0.65 -23.52
CA GLN A 87 -3.52 -0.75 -23.44
C GLN A 87 -2.25 -0.91 -22.63
N LYS A 88 -2.30 -1.71 -21.54
CA LYS A 88 -1.16 -1.99 -20.68
C LYS A 88 -1.08 -3.46 -20.29
N THR A 89 0.14 -3.99 -20.27
CA THR A 89 0.42 -5.39 -19.89
C THR A 89 0.88 -5.45 -18.43
N PHE A 90 0.25 -6.33 -17.67
CA PHE A 90 0.58 -6.61 -16.28
C PHE A 90 1.01 -8.06 -16.10
N VAL A 91 1.80 -8.29 -15.06
CA VAL A 91 2.13 -9.63 -14.59
C VAL A 91 1.15 -9.97 -13.47
N ILE A 92 0.37 -11.03 -13.64
CA ILE A 92 -0.64 -11.49 -12.67
C ILE A 92 -0.48 -12.99 -12.44
N SER A 93 -1.19 -13.56 -11.45
CA SER A 93 -1.19 -15.02 -11.28
C SER A 93 -2.11 -15.67 -12.35
N ARG A 94 -1.79 -16.92 -12.69
CA ARG A 94 -2.68 -17.70 -13.57
C ARG A 94 -4.07 -17.89 -12.95
N LYS A 95 -4.13 -18.05 -11.62
CA LYS A 95 -5.38 -18.15 -10.86
C LYS A 95 -6.23 -16.90 -11.04
N THR A 96 -5.62 -15.72 -10.91
CA THR A 96 -6.26 -14.42 -11.15
C THR A 96 -6.82 -14.30 -12.56
N LEU A 97 -6.04 -14.69 -13.57
CA LEU A 97 -6.51 -14.64 -14.96
C LEU A 97 -7.72 -15.54 -15.18
N LEU A 98 -7.69 -16.78 -14.66
CA LEU A 98 -8.79 -17.72 -14.78
C LEU A 98 -10.04 -17.24 -14.04
N ALA A 99 -9.89 -16.64 -12.85
CA ALA A 99 -11.01 -16.05 -12.09
C ALA A 99 -11.68 -14.91 -12.88
N LEU A 100 -10.88 -14.02 -13.47
CA LEU A 100 -11.39 -12.95 -14.35
C LEU A 100 -12.11 -13.48 -15.59
N GLU A 101 -11.58 -14.53 -16.22
CA GLU A 101 -12.22 -15.15 -17.37
C GLU A 101 -13.55 -15.82 -17.02
N ALA A 102 -13.61 -16.49 -15.86
CA ALA A 102 -14.83 -17.10 -15.36
C ALA A 102 -15.89 -16.04 -15.05
N ALA A 103 -15.54 -14.98 -14.30
CA ALA A 103 -16.45 -13.89 -14.00
C ALA A 103 -16.92 -13.16 -15.26
N SER A 104 -16.02 -12.88 -16.19
CA SER A 104 -16.34 -12.25 -17.47
C SER A 104 -17.40 -13.04 -18.27
N LYS A 105 -17.26 -14.36 -18.32
CA LYS A 105 -18.23 -15.23 -18.99
C LYS A 105 -19.56 -15.31 -18.25
N GLN A 106 -19.51 -15.47 -16.94
CA GLN A 106 -20.69 -15.62 -16.07
C GLN A 106 -21.60 -14.38 -16.13
N PHE A 107 -21.01 -13.19 -16.13
CA PHE A 107 -21.75 -11.91 -16.03
C PHE A 107 -21.81 -11.17 -17.37
N ASN A 108 -21.33 -11.75 -18.46
CA ASN A 108 -21.27 -11.12 -19.78
C ASN A 108 -20.62 -9.71 -19.75
N THR A 109 -19.59 -9.55 -18.92
CA THR A 109 -18.89 -8.29 -18.70
C THR A 109 -17.43 -8.44 -19.11
N SER A 110 -16.85 -7.45 -19.82
CA SER A 110 -15.46 -7.58 -20.28
C SER A 110 -14.48 -7.65 -19.09
N ARG A 111 -13.38 -8.40 -19.25
CA ARG A 111 -12.31 -8.48 -18.25
C ARG A 111 -11.73 -7.11 -17.92
N ASP A 112 -11.62 -6.24 -18.94
CA ASP A 112 -11.08 -4.89 -18.77
C ASP A 112 -11.94 -4.06 -17.83
N VAL A 113 -13.27 -4.15 -17.96
CA VAL A 113 -14.23 -3.47 -17.08
C VAL A 113 -14.14 -3.99 -15.64
N LEU A 114 -14.08 -5.31 -15.46
CA LEU A 114 -13.94 -5.90 -14.13
C LEU A 114 -12.66 -5.44 -13.43
N VAL A 115 -11.55 -5.40 -14.16
CA VAL A 115 -10.27 -4.93 -13.65
C VAL A 115 -10.32 -3.43 -13.33
N GLU A 116 -10.85 -2.62 -14.24
CA GLU A 116 -11.03 -1.17 -14.07
C GLU A 116 -11.74 -0.85 -12.75
N LEU A 117 -12.91 -1.41 -12.56
CA LEU A 117 -13.74 -1.17 -11.38
C LEU A 117 -13.13 -1.72 -10.09
N SER A 118 -12.47 -2.89 -10.17
CA SER A 118 -11.75 -3.43 -9.01
C SER A 118 -10.62 -2.52 -8.57
N ILE A 119 -9.90 -1.90 -9.50
CA ILE A 119 -8.84 -0.93 -9.19
C ILE A 119 -9.43 0.36 -8.63
N GLN A 120 -10.55 0.84 -9.16
CA GLN A 120 -11.21 2.07 -8.65
C GLN A 120 -11.60 1.96 -7.17
N ARG A 121 -11.88 0.78 -6.65
CA ARG A 121 -12.12 0.55 -5.22
C ARG A 121 -10.94 0.98 -4.34
N LEU A 122 -9.73 1.00 -4.88
CA LEU A 122 -8.53 1.47 -4.18
C LEU A 122 -8.54 2.99 -3.95
N LEU A 123 -9.38 3.77 -4.62
CA LEU A 123 -9.51 5.21 -4.40
C LEU A 123 -9.79 5.55 -2.94
N SER A 124 -10.63 4.76 -2.27
CA SER A 124 -10.92 4.95 -0.85
C SER A 124 -9.67 4.85 0.04
N ILE A 125 -8.70 4.04 -0.36
CA ILE A 125 -7.40 3.91 0.32
C ILE A 125 -6.58 5.16 0.06
N ILE A 126 -6.54 5.65 -1.19
CA ILE A 126 -5.80 6.86 -1.58
C ILE A 126 -6.31 8.06 -0.81
N TYR A 127 -7.63 8.31 -0.79
CA TYR A 127 -8.22 9.43 -0.04
C TYR A 127 -7.89 9.39 1.46
N ARG A 128 -7.99 8.20 2.06
CA ARG A 128 -7.64 8.02 3.48
C ARG A 128 -6.16 8.31 3.74
N GLU A 129 -5.29 7.91 2.85
CA GLU A 129 -3.85 8.16 3.00
C GLU A 129 -3.48 9.61 2.69
N GLN A 130 -4.18 10.30 1.77
CA GLN A 130 -4.05 11.75 1.56
C GLN A 130 -4.40 12.51 2.86
N GLU A 131 -5.53 12.18 3.47
CA GLU A 131 -5.93 12.80 4.75
C GLU A 131 -4.90 12.56 5.86
N LYS A 132 -4.38 11.33 5.98
CA LYS A 132 -3.30 11.03 6.94
C LYS A 132 -2.02 11.77 6.61
N HIS A 133 -1.69 11.94 5.33
CA HIS A 133 -0.51 12.64 4.90
C HIS A 133 -0.58 14.12 5.30
N GLU A 134 -1.71 14.79 5.10
CA GLU A 134 -1.92 16.15 5.56
C GLU A 134 -1.78 16.29 7.10
N LYS A 135 -2.30 15.32 7.86
CA LYS A 135 -2.12 15.28 9.31
C LYS A 135 -0.64 15.11 9.70
N ARG A 136 0.11 14.26 8.97
CA ARG A 136 1.55 14.07 9.21
C ARG A 136 2.35 15.35 8.95
N LYS A 137 2.00 16.13 7.92
CA LYS A 137 2.63 17.44 7.63
C LYS A 137 2.41 18.43 8.76
N LYS A 138 1.17 18.51 9.27
CA LYS A 138 0.85 19.38 10.41
C LYS A 138 1.67 19.00 11.65
N ILE A 139 1.71 17.70 11.98
CA ILE A 139 2.51 17.19 13.11
C ILE A 139 3.99 17.52 12.94
N LEU A 140 4.54 17.36 11.72
CA LEU A 140 5.95 17.70 11.44
C LEU A 140 6.24 19.18 11.69
N ASN A 141 5.33 20.06 11.32
CA ASN A 141 5.45 21.51 11.56
C ASN A 141 5.37 21.82 13.06
N GLU A 142 4.45 21.19 13.80
CA GLU A 142 4.33 21.38 15.24
C GLU A 142 5.59 20.91 15.99
N ILE A 143 6.14 19.76 15.61
CA ILE A 143 7.39 19.25 16.18
C ILE A 143 8.55 20.19 15.84
N SER A 144 8.61 20.75 14.62
CA SER A 144 9.65 21.70 14.26
C SER A 144 9.57 22.97 15.10
N TYR A 145 8.37 23.53 15.28
CA TYR A 145 8.15 24.69 16.14
C TYR A 145 8.53 24.42 17.59
N PHE A 146 8.18 23.23 18.12
CA PHE A 146 8.56 22.82 19.48
C PHE A 146 10.08 22.68 19.64
N LEU A 147 10.78 22.18 18.62
CA LEU A 147 12.24 22.08 18.64
C LEU A 147 12.91 23.46 18.62
N ASP A 148 12.37 24.44 17.86
CA ASP A 148 12.88 25.80 17.83
C ASP A 148 12.76 26.46 19.22
N GLN A 149 11.63 26.27 19.90
CA GLN A 149 11.46 26.73 21.28
C GLN A 149 12.38 26.00 22.27
N GLY A 150 12.53 24.68 22.10
CA GLY A 150 13.44 23.88 22.92
C GLY A 150 14.89 24.30 22.76
N ALA A 151 15.32 24.66 21.55
CA ALA A 151 16.66 25.15 21.30
C ALA A 151 16.92 26.48 22.00
N ALA A 152 15.94 27.42 21.96
CA ALA A 152 16.05 28.71 22.66
C ALA A 152 16.12 28.51 24.20
N LEU A 153 15.31 27.61 24.73
CA LEU A 153 15.33 27.28 26.17
C LEU A 153 16.66 26.62 26.58
N LEU A 154 17.25 25.76 25.72
CA LEU A 154 18.55 25.17 25.98
C LEU A 154 19.65 26.27 26.06
N GLU A 155 19.61 27.26 25.19
CA GLU A 155 20.53 28.39 25.19
C GLU A 155 20.42 29.21 26.46
N GLU A 156 19.22 29.40 26.99
CA GLU A 156 18.97 30.04 28.29
C GLU A 156 19.58 29.21 29.44
N PHE A 157 19.35 27.88 29.47
CA PHE A 157 19.92 26.99 30.49
C PHE A 157 21.46 26.98 30.43
N GLU A 158 22.06 26.92 29.25
CA GLU A 158 23.51 26.96 29.10
C GLU A 158 24.10 28.31 29.56
N THR A 159 23.32 29.40 29.44
CA THR A 159 23.74 30.73 29.90
C THR A 159 23.67 30.86 31.43
N ASP A 160 22.60 30.38 32.03
CA ASP A 160 22.32 30.54 33.46
C ASP A 160 23.06 29.52 34.34
N LEU A 161 23.13 28.26 33.90
CA LEU A 161 23.70 27.14 34.68
C LEU A 161 25.08 26.70 34.18
N GLY A 162 25.41 27.04 32.95
CA GLY A 162 26.60 26.54 32.25
C GLY A 162 26.38 25.29 31.44
N LYS A 163 27.25 25.08 30.45
CA LYS A 163 27.15 23.93 29.51
C LYS A 163 27.39 22.57 30.15
N ASP A 164 28.17 22.56 31.21
CA ASP A 164 28.56 21.32 31.93
C ASP A 164 27.58 21.00 33.07
N ASP A 165 26.54 21.80 33.27
CA ASP A 165 25.51 21.52 34.27
C ASP A 165 24.69 20.27 33.88
N PRO A 166 24.43 19.36 34.86
CA PRO A 166 23.66 18.14 34.57
C PRO A 166 22.27 18.38 33.96
N VAL A 167 21.59 19.47 34.35
CA VAL A 167 20.27 19.84 33.82
C VAL A 167 20.36 20.25 32.34
N SER A 168 21.32 21.12 32.01
CA SER A 168 21.60 21.54 30.64
C SER A 168 21.95 20.34 29.76
N ALA A 169 22.80 19.44 30.26
CA ALA A 169 23.22 18.24 29.54
C ALA A 169 22.07 17.28 29.30
N GLU A 170 21.15 17.08 30.27
CA GLU A 170 20.01 16.19 30.11
C GLU A 170 18.96 16.76 29.14
N PHE A 171 18.69 18.05 29.23
CA PHE A 171 17.78 18.71 28.33
C PHE A 171 18.29 18.69 26.88
N LYS A 172 19.58 18.87 26.66
CA LYS A 172 20.24 18.74 25.36
C LYS A 172 20.01 17.36 24.75
N ARG A 173 20.17 16.29 25.52
CA ARG A 173 19.89 14.91 25.06
C ARG A 173 18.43 14.75 24.61
N ALA A 174 17.48 15.33 25.35
CA ALA A 174 16.07 15.29 24.97
C ALA A 174 15.82 15.97 23.61
N ILE A 175 16.43 17.14 23.39
CA ILE A 175 16.35 17.86 22.10
C ILE A 175 16.99 17.06 20.97
N GLU A 176 18.12 16.39 21.19
CA GLU A 176 18.77 15.53 20.19
C GLU A 176 17.87 14.36 19.78
N VAL A 177 17.22 13.69 20.73
CA VAL A 177 16.26 12.60 20.45
C VAL A 177 15.07 13.09 19.65
N LEU A 178 14.50 14.24 20.00
CA LEU A 178 13.38 14.84 19.26
C LEU A 178 13.79 15.27 17.86
N THR A 179 15.01 15.78 17.68
CA THR A 179 15.57 16.14 16.36
C THR A 179 15.71 14.91 15.45
N ALA A 180 16.16 13.79 16.01
CA ALA A 180 16.23 12.53 15.28
C ALA A 180 14.82 12.05 14.89
N ALA A 181 13.84 12.11 15.81
CA ALA A 181 12.46 11.75 15.54
C ALA A 181 11.85 12.63 14.44
N ARG A 182 12.05 13.96 14.47
CA ARG A 182 11.62 14.89 13.40
C ARG A 182 12.19 14.47 12.05
N THR A 183 13.46 14.13 12.00
CA THR A 183 14.13 13.71 10.76
C THR A 183 13.48 12.46 10.18
N HIS A 184 13.21 11.46 11.02
CA HIS A 184 12.53 10.24 10.61
C HIS A 184 11.10 10.51 10.11
N ILE A 185 10.32 11.33 10.82
CA ILE A 185 8.96 11.73 10.41
C ILE A 185 9.04 12.49 9.08
N GLY A 186 10.00 13.37 8.89
CA GLY A 186 10.24 14.08 7.63
C GLY A 186 10.42 13.13 6.45
N THR A 187 11.12 12.02 6.62
CA THR A 187 11.29 11.03 5.54
C THR A 187 9.96 10.37 5.14
N PHE A 188 9.05 10.14 6.09
CA PHE A 188 7.70 9.64 5.80
C PHE A 188 6.85 10.67 5.05
N VAL A 189 6.96 11.94 5.43
CA VAL A 189 6.27 13.04 4.74
C VAL A 189 6.77 13.17 3.30
N VAL A 190 8.07 13.15 3.06
CA VAL A 190 8.63 13.21 1.69
C VAL A 190 8.14 12.03 0.83
N LYS A 191 8.14 10.82 1.37
CA LYS A 191 7.61 9.64 0.65
C LYS A 191 6.12 9.76 0.33
N GLY A 192 5.35 10.46 1.15
CA GLY A 192 3.91 10.66 0.96
C GLY A 192 3.55 11.67 -0.14
N GLN A 193 4.48 12.48 -0.64
CA GLN A 193 4.21 13.50 -1.68
C GLN A 193 3.64 12.92 -2.98
N MET A 194 3.91 11.66 -3.29
CA MET A 194 3.34 11.00 -4.47
C MET A 194 1.81 10.90 -4.41
N ILE A 195 1.25 10.80 -3.19
CA ILE A 195 -0.20 10.72 -2.98
C ILE A 195 -0.85 12.09 -3.13
N GLU A 196 -0.18 13.18 -2.74
CA GLU A 196 -0.69 14.55 -2.89
C GLU A 196 -0.92 14.93 -4.35
N ARG A 197 -0.05 14.44 -5.25
CA ARG A 197 -0.07 14.79 -6.67
C ARG A 197 -1.07 13.96 -7.49
N PHE A 198 -1.80 13.09 -6.84
CA PHE A 198 -2.81 12.29 -7.50
C PHE A 198 -4.12 13.07 -7.54
N ASP A 199 -4.38 13.71 -8.69
CA ASP A 199 -5.66 14.31 -9.01
C ASP A 199 -6.61 13.21 -9.49
N VAL A 200 -7.81 13.18 -8.91
CA VAL A 200 -8.87 12.20 -9.18
C VAL A 200 -9.75 12.66 -10.33
#